data_f4244efc63c3aaeb9a29d51a90bce54f
#
_entry.id   f4244efc63c3aaeb9a29d51a90bce54f
#
_cell.length_a   1.000
_cell.length_b   1.000
_cell.length_c   1.000
_cell.angle_alpha   90.00
_cell.angle_beta   90.00
_cell.angle_gamma   90.00
#
_symmetry.space_group_name_H-M   'P 1'
#
loop_
_entity.id
_entity.type
_entity.pdbx_description
1 polymer ?
#
loop_
_entity_poly.entity_id
_entity_poly.type
_entity_poly.pdbx_seq_one_letter_code
_entity_poly.pdbx_strand_id
1 'polypeptide(L)'
;MTDAVVFPSPIVLWSKSEEEREGKPLLVMLHGYGANEQDLFSLAGLLPDEFAVASVRAPLMMGPGFTWFPLTGSIDYSVDAVLKASDYVLDWLDGVKHQHPSVTLLGFSMGMAMATTLLRRRPADFAAVVGLSGFAVDGGAHADFRDGELDGTVPMFWGRDQQDPVITPDKIEFTMGWVRRHVKLTKVLYTGMWHGINEQEIGHVNEFLTHEVLNK
;
A
#
# COMPACT_ATOMS: atom_id res chain seq x y z
N MET A 1 24.84 15.40 15.05
CA MET A 1 23.47 15.02 15.44
C MET A 1 22.59 15.47 14.31
N THR A 2 22.12 14.58 13.46
CA THR A 2 21.13 14.90 12.42
C THR A 2 19.79 14.99 13.15
N ASP A 3 19.22 16.21 13.19
CA ASP A 3 17.86 16.39 13.71
C ASP A 3 16.93 15.39 13.03
N ALA A 4 16.24 14.57 13.84
CA ALA A 4 15.25 13.65 13.32
C ALA A 4 14.15 14.47 12.65
N VAL A 5 13.96 14.29 11.35
CA VAL A 5 12.85 14.92 10.62
C VAL A 5 11.56 14.33 11.22
N VAL A 6 10.87 15.11 12.03
CA VAL A 6 9.55 14.78 12.56
C VAL A 6 8.51 15.25 11.55
N PHE A 7 7.78 14.34 10.96
CA PHE A 7 6.66 14.69 10.10
C PHE A 7 5.43 15.11 10.93
N PRO A 8 4.62 16.07 10.46
CA PRO A 8 3.32 16.36 11.08
C PRO A 8 2.38 15.17 10.87
N SER A 9 1.30 15.11 11.63
CA SER A 9 0.27 14.08 11.42
C SER A 9 -0.25 14.08 9.97
N PRO A 10 -0.53 12.92 9.39
CA PRO A 10 -1.02 12.82 8.02
C PRO A 10 -2.33 13.58 7.78
N ILE A 11 -2.45 14.18 6.59
CA ILE A 11 -3.74 14.57 6.05
C ILE A 11 -4.38 13.31 5.47
N VAL A 12 -5.62 13.03 5.88
CA VAL A 12 -6.34 11.80 5.50
C VAL A 12 -7.73 12.17 5.03
N LEU A 13 -8.14 11.64 3.88
CA LEU A 13 -9.53 11.65 3.42
C LEU A 13 -10.22 10.37 3.87
N TRP A 14 -11.40 10.53 4.47
CA TRP A 14 -12.23 9.43 4.92
C TRP A 14 -13.50 9.30 4.09
N SER A 15 -13.89 8.08 3.71
CA SER A 15 -15.15 7.82 2.98
C SER A 15 -16.38 7.90 3.87
N LYS A 16 -16.20 7.82 5.20
CA LYS A 16 -17.27 7.81 6.19
C LYS A 16 -16.94 8.76 7.34
N SER A 17 -17.97 9.29 7.99
CA SER A 17 -17.82 10.06 9.23
C SER A 17 -17.20 9.21 10.35
N GLU A 18 -16.78 9.85 11.43
CA GLU A 18 -16.18 9.15 12.58
C GLU A 18 -17.13 8.11 13.18
N GLU A 19 -18.41 8.44 13.33
CA GLU A 19 -19.43 7.52 13.84
C GLU A 19 -19.70 6.35 12.88
N GLU A 20 -19.76 6.62 11.57
CA GLU A 20 -20.05 5.60 10.55
C GLU A 20 -18.91 4.62 10.30
N ARG A 21 -17.64 5.00 10.56
CA ARG A 21 -16.47 4.16 10.35
C ARG A 21 -16.15 3.26 11.54
N GLU A 22 -16.64 3.57 12.74
CA GLU A 22 -16.41 2.75 13.93
C GLU A 22 -16.96 1.34 13.74
N GLY A 23 -16.15 0.34 14.08
CA GLY A 23 -16.50 -1.08 13.93
C GLY A 23 -16.49 -1.62 12.51
N LYS A 24 -16.17 -0.80 11.48
CA LYS A 24 -16.00 -1.27 10.10
C LYS A 24 -14.54 -1.67 9.83
N PRO A 25 -14.29 -2.66 8.97
CA PRO A 25 -12.93 -2.94 8.51
C PRO A 25 -12.34 -1.69 7.83
N LEU A 26 -11.06 -1.39 8.11
CA LEU A 26 -10.35 -0.24 7.56
C LEU A 26 -9.62 -0.62 6.28
N LEU A 27 -9.78 0.17 5.22
CA LEU A 27 -8.98 0.10 4.00
C LEU A 27 -8.14 1.37 3.89
N VAL A 28 -6.82 1.24 4.04
CA VAL A 28 -5.86 2.35 3.92
C VAL A 28 -5.34 2.43 2.50
N MET A 29 -5.57 3.56 1.83
CA MET A 29 -5.10 3.83 0.47
C MET A 29 -3.81 4.65 0.48
N LEU A 30 -2.82 4.22 -0.29
CA LEU A 30 -1.48 4.82 -0.39
C LEU A 30 -1.21 5.15 -1.87
N HIS A 31 -1.18 6.44 -2.19
CA HIS A 31 -1.08 6.94 -3.56
C HIS A 31 0.33 6.75 -4.18
N GLY A 32 0.43 6.93 -5.49
CA GLY A 32 1.67 6.88 -6.24
C GLY A 32 2.54 8.13 -6.09
N TYR A 33 3.75 8.10 -6.67
CA TYR A 33 4.70 9.20 -6.69
C TYR A 33 4.12 10.45 -7.36
N GLY A 34 4.25 11.61 -6.70
CA GLY A 34 3.79 12.89 -7.23
C GLY A 34 2.27 13.13 -7.19
N ALA A 35 1.50 12.18 -6.64
CA ALA A 35 0.05 12.30 -6.43
C ALA A 35 -0.28 12.83 -5.02
N ASN A 36 -1.51 12.65 -4.57
CA ASN A 36 -1.97 13.04 -3.25
C ASN A 36 -3.12 12.13 -2.79
N GLU A 37 -3.68 12.38 -1.62
CA GLU A 37 -4.77 11.61 -1.03
C GLU A 37 -6.07 11.58 -1.84
N GLN A 38 -6.27 12.50 -2.77
CA GLN A 38 -7.47 12.53 -3.62
C GLN A 38 -7.40 11.53 -4.78
N ASP A 39 -6.20 11.16 -5.19
CA ASP A 39 -5.95 10.34 -6.38
C ASP A 39 -6.68 8.99 -6.32
N LEU A 40 -6.33 8.14 -5.36
CA LEU A 40 -7.00 6.85 -5.18
C LEU A 40 -8.37 6.97 -4.50
N PHE A 41 -8.64 8.07 -3.81
CA PHE A 41 -9.91 8.25 -3.10
C PHE A 41 -11.12 8.22 -4.04
N SER A 42 -10.93 8.58 -5.31
CA SER A 42 -11.95 8.44 -6.36
C SER A 42 -12.45 7.00 -6.53
N LEU A 43 -11.64 6.00 -6.17
CA LEU A 43 -11.99 4.58 -6.24
C LEU A 43 -12.84 4.13 -5.04
N ALA A 44 -12.92 4.89 -3.96
CA ALA A 44 -13.63 4.47 -2.74
C ALA A 44 -15.09 4.10 -2.99
N GLY A 45 -15.77 4.80 -3.90
CA GLY A 45 -17.16 4.50 -4.29
C GLY A 45 -17.31 3.27 -5.20
N LEU A 46 -16.24 2.67 -5.67
CA LEU A 46 -16.22 1.46 -6.49
C LEU A 46 -15.83 0.22 -5.71
N LEU A 47 -15.43 0.37 -4.45
CA LEU A 47 -15.02 -0.72 -3.54
C LEU A 47 -16.18 -1.11 -2.61
N PRO A 48 -16.12 -2.28 -1.93
CA PRO A 48 -17.18 -2.71 -1.04
C PRO A 48 -17.48 -1.69 0.06
N ASP A 49 -18.76 -1.32 0.24
CA ASP A 49 -19.21 -0.27 1.18
C ASP A 49 -19.07 -0.67 2.66
N GLU A 50 -18.79 -1.92 2.92
CA GLU A 50 -18.47 -2.43 4.26
C GLU A 50 -17.19 -1.79 4.83
N PHE A 51 -16.25 -1.39 3.99
CA PHE A 51 -15.03 -0.74 4.44
C PHE A 51 -15.24 0.73 4.85
N ALA A 52 -14.55 1.14 5.90
CA ALA A 52 -14.15 2.52 6.08
C ALA A 52 -12.86 2.75 5.28
N VAL A 53 -12.89 3.64 4.28
CA VAL A 53 -11.70 3.94 3.45
C VAL A 53 -11.00 5.18 4.00
N ALA A 54 -9.68 5.08 4.18
CA ALA A 54 -8.79 6.16 4.58
C ALA A 54 -7.71 6.36 3.51
N SER A 55 -7.74 7.45 2.78
CA SER A 55 -6.70 7.79 1.82
C SER A 55 -5.69 8.77 2.42
N VAL A 56 -4.45 8.34 2.56
CA VAL A 56 -3.39 9.04 3.33
C VAL A 56 -2.50 9.83 2.38
N ARG A 57 -2.23 11.11 2.71
CA ARG A 57 -1.25 11.94 2.00
C ARG A 57 0.17 11.58 2.45
N ALA A 58 1.07 11.39 1.49
CA ALA A 58 2.50 11.22 1.73
C ALA A 58 3.15 12.48 2.35
N PRO A 59 4.23 12.34 3.15
CA PRO A 59 4.76 13.46 3.96
C PRO A 59 5.59 14.48 3.19
N LEU A 60 6.15 14.13 2.04
CA LEU A 60 7.11 14.98 1.33
C LEU A 60 6.46 15.67 0.13
N MET A 61 6.61 16.98 0.03
CA MET A 61 6.16 17.74 -1.16
C MET A 61 6.99 17.35 -2.39
N MET A 62 6.32 17.18 -3.52
CA MET A 62 6.91 16.86 -4.81
C MET A 62 6.19 17.62 -5.93
N GLY A 63 6.69 18.80 -6.28
CA GLY A 63 5.99 19.70 -7.21
C GLY A 63 4.58 20.04 -6.70
N PRO A 64 3.52 19.80 -7.50
CA PRO A 64 2.15 20.04 -7.07
C PRO A 64 1.55 18.89 -6.22
N GLY A 65 2.26 17.78 -6.07
CA GLY A 65 1.83 16.60 -5.32
C GLY A 65 2.79 16.22 -4.20
N PHE A 66 2.78 14.94 -3.83
CA PHE A 66 3.51 14.41 -2.68
C PHE A 66 4.20 13.09 -3.02
N THR A 67 5.21 12.74 -2.24
CA THR A 67 5.93 11.46 -2.33
C THR A 67 6.19 10.90 -0.95
N TRP A 68 6.20 9.56 -0.86
CA TRP A 68 6.52 8.87 0.39
C TRP A 68 8.00 9.01 0.73
N PHE A 69 8.85 8.80 -0.25
CA PHE A 69 10.30 8.92 -0.12
C PHE A 69 10.90 9.47 -1.43
N PRO A 70 12.10 10.08 -1.37
CA PRO A 70 12.78 10.54 -2.56
C PRO A 70 13.16 9.38 -3.47
N LEU A 71 12.99 9.56 -4.79
CA LEU A 71 13.56 8.69 -5.80
C LEU A 71 14.85 9.32 -6.37
N THR A 72 15.81 8.46 -6.67
CA THR A 72 17.04 8.79 -7.39
C THR A 72 17.14 7.93 -8.65
N GLY A 73 17.83 8.41 -9.69
CA GLY A 73 17.91 7.68 -10.96
C GLY A 73 16.53 7.42 -11.57
N SER A 74 16.27 6.18 -12.00
CA SER A 74 15.00 5.79 -12.61
C SER A 74 13.90 5.57 -11.57
N ILE A 75 14.08 4.70 -10.61
CA ILE A 75 13.20 4.47 -9.44
C ILE A 75 13.99 3.91 -8.26
N ASP A 76 15.21 4.38 -8.05
CA ASP A 76 16.03 3.97 -6.90
C ASP A 76 15.66 4.79 -5.65
N TYR A 77 15.90 4.21 -4.49
CA TYR A 77 15.48 4.78 -3.21
C TYR A 77 16.48 4.40 -2.09
N SER A 78 16.47 5.18 -1.03
CA SER A 78 17.13 4.80 0.23
C SER A 78 16.15 3.99 1.10
N VAL A 79 16.58 2.85 1.60
CA VAL A 79 15.79 2.02 2.52
C VAL A 79 15.44 2.79 3.79
N ASP A 80 16.38 3.58 4.34
CA ASP A 80 16.14 4.42 5.51
C ASP A 80 15.03 5.46 5.26
N ALA A 81 14.97 6.03 4.04
CA ALA A 81 13.91 6.97 3.69
C ALA A 81 12.54 6.28 3.59
N VAL A 82 12.49 5.05 3.05
CA VAL A 82 11.29 4.22 3.02
C VAL A 82 10.80 3.90 4.44
N LEU A 83 11.73 3.51 5.32
CA LEU A 83 11.40 3.20 6.72
C LEU A 83 10.86 4.41 7.46
N LYS A 84 11.46 5.60 7.30
CA LYS A 84 10.93 6.85 7.88
C LYS A 84 9.52 7.17 7.38
N ALA A 85 9.26 6.97 6.09
CA ALA A 85 7.91 7.15 5.54
C ALA A 85 6.93 6.12 6.10
N SER A 86 7.39 4.90 6.36
CA SER A 86 6.53 3.90 6.98
C SER A 86 6.26 4.19 8.47
N ASP A 87 7.21 4.76 9.23
CA ASP A 87 6.97 5.25 10.59
C ASP A 87 5.83 6.26 10.61
N TYR A 88 5.85 7.23 9.69
CA TYR A 88 4.80 8.24 9.56
C TYR A 88 3.39 7.65 9.39
N VAL A 89 3.24 6.59 8.59
CA VAL A 89 1.94 5.92 8.42
C VAL A 89 1.60 5.06 9.63
N LEU A 90 2.58 4.34 10.21
CA LEU A 90 2.36 3.47 11.37
C LEU A 90 1.99 4.25 12.62
N ASP A 91 2.62 5.40 12.86
CA ASP A 91 2.31 6.29 14.00
C ASP A 91 0.87 6.81 13.92
N TRP A 92 0.42 7.21 12.71
CA TRP A 92 -0.97 7.58 12.49
C TRP A 92 -1.92 6.39 12.70
N LEU A 93 -1.57 5.23 12.12
CA LEU A 93 -2.40 4.03 12.20
C LEU A 93 -2.61 3.56 13.64
N ASP A 94 -1.59 3.69 14.50
CA ASP A 94 -1.69 3.34 15.92
C ASP A 94 -2.75 4.18 16.64
N GLY A 95 -3.00 5.40 16.18
CA GLY A 95 -4.04 6.28 16.72
C GLY A 95 -5.47 5.89 16.31
N VAL A 96 -5.64 5.14 15.20
CA VAL A 96 -6.96 4.89 14.63
C VAL A 96 -7.34 3.40 14.53
N LYS A 97 -6.38 2.49 14.40
CA LYS A 97 -6.63 1.06 14.12
C LYS A 97 -7.51 0.37 15.18
N HIS A 98 -7.49 0.83 16.42
CA HIS A 98 -8.27 0.25 17.51
C HIS A 98 -9.79 0.41 17.34
N GLN A 99 -10.24 1.29 16.45
CA GLN A 99 -11.65 1.50 16.10
C GLN A 99 -12.15 0.50 15.04
N HIS A 100 -11.25 -0.32 14.49
CA HIS A 100 -11.51 -1.17 13.33
C HIS A 100 -11.18 -2.63 13.63
N PRO A 101 -12.06 -3.59 13.24
CA PRO A 101 -11.81 -5.03 13.48
C PRO A 101 -10.63 -5.58 12.66
N SER A 102 -10.30 -4.95 11.55
CA SER A 102 -9.17 -5.34 10.70
C SER A 102 -8.68 -4.16 9.87
N VAL A 103 -7.42 -4.21 9.43
CA VAL A 103 -6.80 -3.22 8.54
C VAL A 103 -6.32 -3.91 7.28
N THR A 104 -6.72 -3.38 6.13
CA THR A 104 -6.26 -3.79 4.80
C THR A 104 -5.53 -2.62 4.14
N LEU A 105 -4.44 -2.90 3.44
CA LEU A 105 -3.68 -1.89 2.71
C LEU A 105 -3.97 -1.97 1.21
N LEU A 106 -4.12 -0.82 0.55
CA LEU A 106 -4.19 -0.71 -0.90
C LEU A 106 -3.18 0.33 -1.35
N GLY A 107 -2.25 -0.04 -2.22
CA GLY A 107 -1.23 0.86 -2.73
C GLY A 107 -1.06 0.79 -4.24
N PHE A 108 -0.97 1.97 -4.88
CA PHE A 108 -0.66 2.09 -6.30
C PHE A 108 0.79 2.53 -6.48
N SER A 109 1.53 1.86 -7.37
CA SER A 109 2.90 2.23 -7.74
C SER A 109 3.82 2.32 -6.50
N MET A 110 4.37 3.49 -6.17
CA MET A 110 5.11 3.73 -4.94
C MET A 110 4.28 3.43 -3.67
N GLY A 111 2.96 3.61 -3.72
CA GLY A 111 2.05 3.23 -2.63
C GLY A 111 2.03 1.72 -2.36
N MET A 112 2.22 0.86 -3.39
CA MET A 112 2.42 -0.58 -3.17
C MET A 112 3.76 -0.86 -2.47
N ALA A 113 4.81 -0.11 -2.82
CA ALA A 113 6.09 -0.22 -2.11
C ALA A 113 5.92 0.12 -0.61
N MET A 114 5.11 1.13 -0.30
CA MET A 114 4.74 1.46 1.08
C MET A 114 3.88 0.36 1.73
N ALA A 115 2.81 -0.10 1.06
CA ALA A 115 1.92 -1.13 1.60
C ALA A 115 2.67 -2.42 1.96
N THR A 116 3.55 -2.89 1.06
CA THR A 116 4.38 -4.08 1.32
C THR A 116 5.41 -3.82 2.43
N THR A 117 5.96 -2.61 2.53
CA THR A 117 6.86 -2.22 3.62
C THR A 117 6.15 -2.25 4.97
N LEU A 118 4.94 -1.69 5.07
CA LEU A 118 4.12 -1.70 6.28
C LEU A 118 3.81 -3.13 6.73
N LEU A 119 3.38 -4.01 5.81
CA LEU A 119 3.16 -5.43 6.08
C LEU A 119 4.42 -6.10 6.64
N ARG A 120 5.56 -5.90 6.00
CA ARG A 120 6.86 -6.48 6.42
C ARG A 120 7.32 -5.99 7.79
N ARG A 121 7.00 -4.77 8.14
CA ARG A 121 7.34 -4.19 9.44
C ARG A 121 6.44 -4.66 10.58
N ARG A 122 5.15 -4.84 10.30
CA ARG A 122 4.13 -5.26 11.29
C ARG A 122 3.20 -6.32 10.70
N PRO A 123 3.68 -7.56 10.50
CA PRO A 123 2.90 -8.63 9.84
C PRO A 123 1.53 -8.89 10.47
N ALA A 124 1.43 -8.80 11.80
CA ALA A 124 0.20 -9.09 12.53
C ALA A 124 -0.87 -7.97 12.46
N ASP A 125 -0.52 -6.77 11.99
CA ASP A 125 -1.45 -5.64 11.98
C ASP A 125 -2.38 -5.65 10.76
N PHE A 126 -2.07 -6.43 9.72
CA PHE A 126 -2.77 -6.33 8.44
C PHE A 126 -3.45 -7.63 8.02
N ALA A 127 -4.73 -7.52 7.68
CA ALA A 127 -5.55 -8.64 7.22
C ALA A 127 -5.28 -9.02 5.75
N ALA A 128 -4.96 -8.05 4.91
CA ALA A 128 -4.65 -8.25 3.49
C ALA A 128 -3.90 -7.04 2.90
N VAL A 129 -3.31 -7.24 1.71
CA VAL A 129 -2.69 -6.17 0.91
C VAL A 129 -3.19 -6.22 -0.53
N VAL A 130 -3.51 -5.07 -1.09
CA VAL A 130 -3.79 -4.87 -2.51
C VAL A 130 -2.68 -4.01 -3.11
N GLY A 131 -1.92 -4.59 -4.03
CA GLY A 131 -0.85 -3.91 -4.77
C GLY A 131 -1.24 -3.72 -6.23
N LEU A 132 -1.25 -2.47 -6.70
CA LEU A 132 -1.64 -2.08 -8.05
C LEU A 132 -0.45 -1.45 -8.77
N SER A 133 -0.04 -2.01 -9.90
CA SER A 133 1.04 -1.50 -10.78
C SER A 133 2.30 -1.03 -10.01
N GLY A 134 2.72 -1.79 -8.99
CA GLY A 134 3.82 -1.41 -8.12
C GLY A 134 4.82 -2.52 -7.86
N PHE A 135 5.60 -2.36 -6.80
CA PHE A 135 6.69 -3.25 -6.43
C PHE A 135 6.84 -3.37 -4.91
N ALA A 136 7.57 -4.40 -4.45
CA ALA A 136 8.05 -4.50 -3.07
C ALA A 136 9.47 -3.91 -2.97
N VAL A 137 9.75 -3.23 -1.86
CA VAL A 137 11.07 -2.64 -1.59
C VAL A 137 12.11 -3.74 -1.39
N ASP A 138 13.20 -3.72 -2.17
CA ASP A 138 14.38 -4.51 -1.85
C ASP A 138 15.16 -3.80 -0.73
N GLY A 139 15.04 -4.31 0.46
CA GLY A 139 15.75 -3.81 1.65
C GLY A 139 16.88 -4.73 2.10
N GLY A 140 17.22 -5.76 1.31
CA GLY A 140 18.19 -6.76 1.73
C GLY A 140 17.79 -7.42 3.05
N ALA A 141 18.77 -7.64 3.93
CA ALA A 141 18.57 -8.21 5.27
C ALA A 141 18.36 -7.12 6.35
N HIS A 142 17.65 -6.03 6.03
CA HIS A 142 17.41 -4.96 7.00
C HIS A 142 16.57 -5.48 8.18
N ALA A 143 17.02 -5.18 9.41
CA ALA A 143 16.42 -5.73 10.64
C ALA A 143 14.95 -5.32 10.87
N ASP A 144 14.53 -4.20 10.30
CA ASP A 144 13.15 -3.72 10.42
C ASP A 144 12.15 -4.48 9.54
N PHE A 145 12.64 -5.27 8.57
CA PHE A 145 11.80 -6.16 7.78
C PHE A 145 11.68 -7.52 8.47
N ARG A 146 10.49 -7.81 8.96
CA ARG A 146 10.15 -9.02 9.70
C ARG A 146 9.65 -10.13 8.77
N ASP A 147 10.28 -10.28 7.61
CA ASP A 147 9.87 -11.25 6.59
C ASP A 147 9.77 -12.69 7.12
N GLY A 148 10.60 -13.04 8.11
CA GLY A 148 10.56 -14.35 8.77
C GLY A 148 9.29 -14.61 9.60
N GLU A 149 8.49 -13.60 9.86
CA GLU A 149 7.20 -13.73 10.55
C GLU A 149 6.01 -13.86 9.58
N LEU A 150 6.26 -13.67 8.28
CA LEU A 150 5.27 -13.90 7.22
C LEU A 150 5.31 -15.37 6.80
N ASP A 151 4.25 -16.09 7.13
CA ASP A 151 4.12 -17.55 6.93
C ASP A 151 3.42 -17.93 5.61
N GLY A 152 3.20 -16.97 4.73
CA GLY A 152 2.50 -17.16 3.45
C GLY A 152 0.97 -17.16 3.57
N THR A 153 0.40 -16.83 4.72
CA THR A 153 -1.06 -16.86 4.93
C THR A 153 -1.75 -15.51 4.69
N VAL A 154 -1.03 -14.38 4.83
CA VAL A 154 -1.60 -13.06 4.58
C VAL A 154 -1.96 -12.93 3.10
N PRO A 155 -3.25 -12.71 2.75
CA PRO A 155 -3.67 -12.55 1.37
C PRO A 155 -3.08 -11.28 0.75
N MET A 156 -2.59 -11.41 -0.48
CA MET A 156 -2.15 -10.27 -1.27
C MET A 156 -2.63 -10.38 -2.71
N PHE A 157 -3.34 -9.35 -3.16
CA PHE A 157 -3.62 -9.12 -4.57
C PHE A 157 -2.46 -8.32 -5.18
N TRP A 158 -2.01 -8.73 -6.37
CA TRP A 158 -1.04 -7.97 -7.16
C TRP A 158 -1.46 -7.92 -8.62
N GLY A 159 -2.03 -6.77 -9.01
CA GLY A 159 -2.41 -6.46 -10.37
C GLY A 159 -1.38 -5.58 -11.06
N ARG A 160 -1.08 -5.85 -12.34
CA ARG A 160 -0.19 -5.02 -13.16
C ARG A 160 -0.29 -5.34 -14.65
N ASP A 161 0.11 -4.40 -15.50
CA ASP A 161 0.32 -4.69 -16.92
C ASP A 161 1.60 -5.51 -17.12
N GLN A 162 1.61 -6.34 -18.16
CA GLN A 162 2.79 -7.09 -18.57
C GLN A 162 3.89 -6.16 -19.13
N GLN A 163 3.48 -5.03 -19.72
CA GLN A 163 4.32 -4.06 -20.41
C GLN A 163 4.37 -2.71 -19.67
N ASP A 164 4.23 -2.71 -18.35
CA ASP A 164 4.37 -1.50 -17.54
C ASP A 164 5.74 -0.84 -17.81
N PRO A 165 5.78 0.39 -18.34
CA PRO A 165 7.03 1.04 -18.75
C PRO A 165 7.75 1.72 -17.58
N VAL A 166 7.12 1.78 -16.38
CA VAL A 166 7.63 2.53 -15.22
C VAL A 166 8.38 1.60 -14.27
N ILE A 167 7.79 0.47 -13.91
CA ILE A 167 8.41 -0.45 -12.96
C ILE A 167 9.45 -1.32 -13.67
N THR A 168 10.70 -1.19 -13.26
CA THR A 168 11.83 -1.87 -13.89
C THR A 168 11.81 -3.39 -13.70
N PRO A 169 12.39 -4.17 -14.62
CA PRO A 169 12.38 -5.64 -14.55
C PRO A 169 12.98 -6.21 -13.26
N ASP A 170 14.04 -5.60 -12.74
CA ASP A 170 14.69 -6.01 -11.49
C ASP A 170 13.76 -5.89 -10.29
N LYS A 171 12.97 -4.79 -10.21
CA LYS A 171 11.97 -4.60 -9.14
C LYS A 171 10.81 -5.59 -9.26
N ILE A 172 10.41 -5.93 -10.48
CA ILE A 172 9.39 -6.96 -10.72
C ILE A 172 9.92 -8.34 -10.30
N GLU A 173 11.17 -8.67 -10.64
CA GLU A 173 11.79 -9.94 -10.28
C GLU A 173 11.92 -10.08 -8.76
N PHE A 174 12.45 -9.05 -8.09
CA PHE A 174 12.52 -9.03 -6.63
C PHE A 174 11.14 -9.21 -6.00
N THR A 175 10.14 -8.41 -6.45
CA THR A 175 8.77 -8.48 -5.94
C THR A 175 8.20 -9.88 -6.10
N MET A 176 8.37 -10.50 -7.29
CA MET A 176 7.88 -11.85 -7.55
C MET A 176 8.53 -12.89 -6.63
N GLY A 177 9.83 -12.77 -6.41
CA GLY A 177 10.56 -13.64 -5.48
C GLY A 177 10.08 -13.49 -4.04
N TRP A 178 9.80 -12.26 -3.62
CA TRP A 178 9.32 -11.95 -2.27
C TRP A 178 7.87 -12.43 -2.06
N VAL A 179 6.91 -12.05 -2.92
CA VAL A 179 5.50 -12.42 -2.72
C VAL A 179 5.26 -13.93 -2.72
N ARG A 180 6.01 -14.68 -3.55
CA ARG A 180 5.88 -16.15 -3.58
C ARG A 180 6.28 -16.85 -2.28
N ARG A 181 7.13 -16.24 -1.50
CA ARG A 181 7.64 -16.82 -0.24
C ARG A 181 6.84 -16.39 0.98
N HIS A 182 6.20 -15.21 0.93
CA HIS A 182 5.78 -14.54 2.16
C HIS A 182 4.29 -14.25 2.24
N VAL A 183 3.52 -14.37 1.13
CA VAL A 183 2.10 -14.04 1.13
C VAL A 183 1.26 -15.08 0.36
N LYS A 184 -0.04 -15.17 0.67
CA LYS A 184 -1.02 -15.89 -0.15
C LYS A 184 -1.35 -15.04 -1.38
N LEU A 185 -0.62 -15.25 -2.47
CA LEU A 185 -0.65 -14.40 -3.65
C LEU A 185 -1.83 -14.70 -4.59
N THR A 186 -2.62 -13.67 -4.90
CA THR A 186 -3.50 -13.58 -6.08
C THR A 186 -2.87 -12.61 -7.06
N LYS A 187 -2.33 -13.10 -8.18
CA LYS A 187 -1.69 -12.26 -9.19
C LYS A 187 -2.50 -12.22 -10.47
N VAL A 188 -2.77 -11.01 -10.98
CA VAL A 188 -3.44 -10.79 -12.25
C VAL A 188 -2.56 -9.95 -13.17
N LEU A 189 -2.43 -10.38 -14.42
CA LEU A 189 -1.72 -9.65 -15.47
C LEU A 189 -2.73 -9.09 -16.46
N TYR A 190 -2.62 -7.80 -16.71
CA TYR A 190 -3.45 -7.09 -17.68
C TYR A 190 -2.66 -6.77 -18.94
N THR A 191 -3.37 -6.49 -20.02
CA THR A 191 -2.76 -6.10 -21.31
C THR A 191 -3.34 -4.75 -21.71
N GLY A 192 -2.45 -3.79 -22.02
CA GLY A 192 -2.85 -2.45 -22.46
C GLY A 192 -3.32 -1.52 -21.35
N MET A 193 -3.10 -1.89 -20.08
CA MET A 193 -3.36 -1.05 -18.92
C MET A 193 -2.20 -0.07 -18.66
N TRP A 194 -0.98 -0.45 -19.09
CA TRP A 194 0.26 0.29 -18.87
C TRP A 194 0.54 0.50 -17.36
N HIS A 195 1.07 1.68 -17.02
CA HIS A 195 1.25 2.06 -15.60
C HIS A 195 0.00 2.77 -15.08
N GLY A 196 -1.06 2.01 -14.84
CA GLY A 196 -2.36 2.55 -14.46
C GLY A 196 -3.23 1.54 -13.72
N ILE A 197 -4.50 1.87 -13.59
CA ILE A 197 -5.58 1.06 -13.01
C ILE A 197 -6.74 1.09 -14.02
N ASN A 198 -7.44 -0.02 -14.22
CA ASN A 198 -8.63 -0.09 -15.05
C ASN A 198 -9.82 -0.71 -14.32
N GLU A 199 -11.02 -0.59 -14.92
CA GLU A 199 -12.26 -1.10 -14.31
C GLU A 199 -12.23 -2.62 -14.07
N GLN A 200 -11.59 -3.38 -14.96
CA GLN A 200 -11.46 -4.82 -14.79
C GLN A 200 -10.63 -5.17 -13.54
N GLU A 201 -9.53 -4.45 -13.31
CA GLU A 201 -8.70 -4.62 -12.13
C GLU A 201 -9.48 -4.31 -10.85
N ILE A 202 -10.28 -3.21 -10.84
CA ILE A 202 -11.13 -2.86 -9.69
C ILE A 202 -12.18 -3.94 -9.43
N GLY A 203 -12.76 -4.54 -10.48
CA GLY A 203 -13.66 -5.69 -10.34
C GLY A 203 -12.99 -6.88 -9.61
N HIS A 204 -11.76 -7.24 -10.02
CA HIS A 204 -11.00 -8.32 -9.36
C HIS A 204 -10.58 -7.94 -7.92
N VAL A 205 -10.26 -6.67 -7.66
CA VAL A 205 -9.99 -6.18 -6.30
C VAL A 205 -11.22 -6.33 -5.41
N ASN A 206 -12.43 -6.01 -5.91
CA ASN A 206 -13.67 -6.19 -5.18
C ASN A 206 -13.92 -7.67 -4.81
N GLU A 207 -13.74 -8.56 -5.77
CA GLU A 207 -13.84 -10.00 -5.53
C GLU A 207 -12.84 -10.46 -4.46
N PHE A 208 -11.57 -10.03 -4.59
CA PHE A 208 -10.52 -10.35 -3.63
C PHE A 208 -10.85 -9.85 -2.21
N LEU A 209 -11.24 -8.58 -2.06
CA LEU A 209 -11.58 -8.00 -0.76
C LEU A 209 -12.78 -8.69 -0.12
N THR A 210 -13.80 -9.03 -0.94
CA THR A 210 -14.99 -9.73 -0.47
C THR A 210 -14.63 -11.12 0.05
N HIS A 211 -13.84 -11.89 -0.70
CA HIS A 211 -13.52 -13.27 -0.33
C HIS A 211 -12.46 -13.39 0.77
N GLU A 212 -11.44 -12.54 0.74
CA GLU A 212 -10.27 -12.69 1.62
C GLU A 212 -10.38 -11.87 2.91
N VAL A 213 -11.28 -10.88 2.98
CA VAL A 213 -11.41 -10.00 4.14
C VAL A 213 -12.81 -10.02 4.73
N LEU A 214 -13.85 -9.84 3.92
CA LEU A 214 -15.23 -9.64 4.41
C LEU A 214 -15.95 -10.95 4.75
N ASN A 215 -15.64 -12.05 4.07
CA ASN A 215 -16.31 -13.36 4.24
C ASN A 215 -15.49 -14.35 5.11
N LYS A 216 -14.62 -13.84 5.98
CA LYS A 216 -13.85 -14.68 6.92
C LYS A 216 -14.57 -14.87 8.24
#